data_ea801f3e37700ab125c7cb2261deb9be
#
_entry.id   ea801f3e37700ab125c7cb2261deb9be
#
_cell.length_a   1.000
_cell.length_b   1.000
_cell.length_c   1.000
_cell.angle_alpha   90.00
_cell.angle_beta   90.00
_cell.angle_gamma   90.00
#
_symmetry.space_group_name_H-M   'P 1'
#
loop_
_entity.id
_entity.type
_entity.pdbx_description
1 polymer ?
#
loop_
_entity_poly.entity_id
_entity_poly.type
_entity_poly.pdbx_seq_one_letter_code
_entity_poly.pdbx_strand_id
1 'polypeptide(L)'
;MEFITYSPLETEKVGEALGKVLQPGSILAYEGDLGAGKTAFTRGLARGLGAAEQVTSPTYTIVNEYLSGRIPLFHFDMYRLSSSDDLWDIGWEDYLERGGVCAVEWSENVADAMEDAITVCIQKTGEDSRKITITGGIGLEDFSI
;
A
#
# COMPACT_ATOMS: atom_id res chain seq x y z
N MET A 1 5.25 -14.50 -1.31
CA MET A 1 6.17 -14.39 -0.16
C MET A 1 5.38 -14.18 1.11
N GLU A 2 5.75 -14.88 2.16
CA GLU A 2 5.09 -14.76 3.45
C GLU A 2 6.08 -14.32 4.51
N PHE A 3 5.63 -13.41 5.38
CA PHE A 3 6.42 -12.92 6.50
C PHE A 3 5.56 -12.97 7.76
N ILE A 4 6.16 -13.40 8.87
CA ILE A 4 5.50 -13.34 10.19
C ILE A 4 6.19 -12.23 10.98
N THR A 5 5.42 -11.29 11.49
CA THR A 5 5.92 -10.20 12.30
C THR A 5 5.30 -10.24 13.69
N TYR A 6 6.02 -9.77 14.68
CA TYR A 6 5.63 -9.86 16.10
C TYR A 6 5.50 -8.48 16.75
N SER A 7 5.61 -7.41 15.97
CA SER A 7 5.44 -6.06 16.45
C SER A 7 5.10 -5.13 15.28
N PRO A 8 4.51 -3.93 15.57
CA PRO A 8 4.33 -2.92 14.53
C PRO A 8 5.64 -2.53 13.85
N LEU A 9 6.74 -2.46 14.62
CA LEU A 9 8.04 -2.11 14.07
C LEU A 9 8.53 -3.13 13.05
N GLU A 10 8.32 -4.42 13.31
CA GLU A 10 8.67 -5.47 12.35
C GLU A 10 7.80 -5.39 11.09
N THR A 11 6.52 -5.08 11.24
CA THR A 11 5.63 -4.87 10.10
C THR A 11 6.11 -3.67 9.26
N GLU A 12 6.54 -2.59 9.90
CA GLU A 12 7.14 -1.45 9.21
C GLU A 12 8.38 -1.85 8.40
N LYS A 13 9.22 -2.72 8.95
CA LYS A 13 10.43 -3.19 8.27
C LYS A 13 10.11 -3.94 6.98
N VAL A 14 9.05 -4.73 6.96
CA VAL A 14 8.61 -5.41 5.74
C VAL A 14 8.18 -4.38 4.69
N GLY A 15 7.38 -3.40 5.10
CA GLY A 15 6.96 -2.31 4.21
C GLY A 15 8.14 -1.50 3.67
N GLU A 16 9.12 -1.22 4.52
CA GLU A 16 10.32 -0.49 4.11
C GLU A 16 11.13 -1.24 3.06
N ALA A 17 11.31 -2.54 3.25
CA ALA A 17 12.02 -3.36 2.28
C ALA A 17 11.32 -3.37 0.92
N LEU A 18 9.98 -3.45 0.93
CA LEU A 18 9.21 -3.38 -0.31
C LEU A 18 9.36 -2.00 -0.96
N GLY A 19 9.26 -0.92 -0.19
CA GLY A 19 9.39 0.44 -0.70
C GLY A 19 10.70 0.70 -1.41
N LYS A 20 11.78 0.05 -0.97
CA LYS A 20 13.11 0.22 -1.57
C LYS A 20 13.21 -0.34 -2.99
N VAL A 21 12.37 -1.33 -3.35
CA VAL A 21 12.45 -1.99 -4.66
C VAL A 21 11.32 -1.61 -5.61
N LEU A 22 10.30 -0.89 -5.14
CA LEU A 22 9.18 -0.51 -6.00
C LEU A 22 9.60 0.49 -7.07
N GLN A 23 8.93 0.39 -8.22
CA GLN A 23 9.16 1.25 -9.37
C GLN A 23 8.02 2.25 -9.54
N PRO A 24 8.27 3.38 -10.23
CA PRO A 24 7.19 4.33 -10.56
C PRO A 24 6.05 3.62 -11.28
N GLY A 25 4.82 3.93 -10.88
CA GLY A 25 3.61 3.35 -11.47
C GLY A 25 3.14 2.06 -10.81
N SER A 26 3.83 1.59 -9.77
CA SER A 26 3.40 0.40 -9.03
C SER A 26 2.08 0.65 -8.31
N ILE A 27 1.23 -0.37 -8.29
CA ILE A 27 -0.04 -0.35 -7.56
C ILE A 27 0.02 -1.44 -6.50
N LEU A 28 -0.28 -1.09 -5.26
CA LEU A 28 -0.42 -2.04 -4.15
C LEU A 28 -1.88 -2.14 -3.77
N ALA A 29 -2.42 -3.35 -3.80
CA ALA A 29 -3.77 -3.62 -3.32
C ALA A 29 -3.67 -4.23 -1.92
N TYR A 30 -4.09 -3.47 -0.90
CA TYR A 30 -4.13 -3.99 0.46
C TYR A 30 -5.35 -4.86 0.68
N GLU A 31 -5.14 -5.99 1.33
CA GLU A 31 -6.20 -6.89 1.78
C GLU A 31 -5.95 -7.25 3.24
N GLY A 32 -6.97 -7.78 3.89
CA GLY A 32 -6.86 -8.26 5.26
C GLY A 32 -7.80 -7.54 6.21
N ASP A 33 -7.70 -7.92 7.48
CA ASP A 33 -8.64 -7.49 8.51
C ASP A 33 -8.47 -6.02 8.86
N LEU A 34 -9.56 -5.38 9.26
CA LEU A 34 -9.53 -4.03 9.81
C LEU A 34 -8.61 -4.01 11.04
N GLY A 35 -7.75 -3.00 11.13
CA GLY A 35 -6.80 -2.89 12.23
C GLY A 35 -5.65 -3.87 12.18
N ALA A 36 -5.43 -4.53 11.05
CA ALA A 36 -4.39 -5.57 10.91
C ALA A 36 -2.97 -5.03 10.72
N GLY A 37 -2.76 -3.71 10.75
CA GLY A 37 -1.41 -3.14 10.63
C GLY A 37 -1.12 -2.52 9.27
N LYS A 38 -2.14 -2.21 8.48
CA LYS A 38 -1.96 -1.55 7.18
C LYS A 38 -1.26 -0.19 7.33
N THR A 39 -1.58 0.56 8.38
CA THR A 39 -0.94 1.85 8.65
C THR A 39 0.54 1.66 8.99
N ALA A 40 0.88 0.68 9.82
CA ALA A 40 2.28 0.38 10.15
C ALA A 40 3.05 -0.02 8.90
N PHE A 41 2.48 -0.90 8.07
CA PHE A 41 3.09 -1.29 6.81
C PHE A 41 3.32 -0.07 5.91
N THR A 42 2.34 0.81 5.79
CA THR A 42 2.43 2.01 4.96
C THR A 42 3.48 2.99 5.47
N ARG A 43 3.66 3.10 6.80
CA ARG A 43 4.77 3.89 7.36
C ARG A 43 6.12 3.37 6.87
N GLY A 44 6.30 2.06 6.91
CA GLY A 44 7.51 1.43 6.40
C GLY A 44 7.66 1.66 4.90
N LEU A 45 6.59 1.47 4.14
CA LEU A 45 6.57 1.69 2.70
C LEU A 45 7.03 3.12 2.35
N ALA A 46 6.46 4.11 3.03
CA ALA A 46 6.82 5.51 2.83
C ALA A 46 8.31 5.74 3.13
N ARG A 47 8.81 5.17 4.21
CA ARG A 47 10.23 5.26 4.58
C ARG A 47 11.12 4.64 3.51
N GLY A 48 10.73 3.48 2.98
CA GLY A 48 11.47 2.80 1.90
C GLY A 48 11.50 3.61 0.61
N LEU A 49 10.44 4.40 0.35
CA LEU A 49 10.39 5.33 -0.77
C LEU A 49 11.12 6.65 -0.49
N GLY A 50 11.59 6.84 0.73
CA GLY A 50 12.32 8.06 1.12
C GLY A 50 11.45 9.22 1.54
N ALA A 51 10.16 8.99 1.78
CA ALA A 51 9.26 10.05 2.22
C ALA A 51 9.53 10.42 3.69
N ALA A 52 9.53 11.72 3.97
CA ALA A 52 9.77 12.25 5.31
C ALA A 52 8.48 12.62 6.05
N GLU A 53 7.35 12.70 5.34
CA GLU A 53 6.07 13.08 5.92
C GLU A 53 5.58 11.99 6.90
N GLN A 54 4.80 12.41 7.89
CA GLN A 54 4.15 11.48 8.81
C GLN A 54 2.95 10.80 8.12
N VAL A 55 2.97 9.46 8.09
CA VAL A 55 1.88 8.68 7.50
C VAL A 55 0.68 8.64 8.45
N THR A 56 -0.49 8.98 7.90
CA THR A 56 -1.76 8.90 8.60
C THR A 56 -2.77 8.11 7.76
N SER A 57 -3.85 7.64 8.38
CA SER A 57 -4.91 6.92 7.65
C SER A 57 -5.65 7.87 6.70
N PRO A 58 -5.94 7.46 5.45
CA PRO A 58 -6.72 8.27 4.52
C PRO A 58 -8.23 8.13 4.67
N THR A 59 -8.72 7.62 5.81
CA THR A 59 -10.14 7.30 6.03
C THR A 59 -11.06 8.49 5.75
N TYR A 60 -10.63 9.70 6.05
CA TYR A 60 -11.46 10.91 5.86
C TYR A 60 -11.09 11.72 4.63
N THR A 61 -9.96 11.43 4.00
CA THR A 61 -9.42 12.24 2.90
C THR A 61 -9.51 11.58 1.54
N ILE A 62 -9.84 10.30 1.49
CA ILE A 62 -9.83 9.43 0.29
C ILE A 62 -8.40 9.16 -0.18
N VAL A 63 -7.56 10.19 -0.31
CA VAL A 63 -6.16 10.01 -0.69
C VAL A 63 -5.27 10.93 0.15
N ASN A 64 -4.16 10.38 0.63
CA ASN A 64 -3.07 11.14 1.22
C ASN A 64 -1.87 11.06 0.29
N GLU A 65 -1.22 12.19 0.05
CA GLU A 65 -0.07 12.27 -0.86
C GLU A 65 1.21 12.53 -0.07
N TYR A 66 2.23 11.73 -0.34
CA TYR A 66 3.55 11.86 0.29
C TYR A 66 4.56 12.07 -0.83
N LEU A 67 5.01 13.30 -1.00
CA LEU A 67 5.72 13.73 -2.21
C LEU A 67 7.23 13.88 -2.02
N SER A 68 7.74 13.79 -0.80
CA SER A 68 9.15 14.10 -0.50
C SER A 68 10.14 12.97 -0.84
N GLY A 69 9.66 11.77 -1.13
CA GLY A 69 10.52 10.63 -1.44
C GLY A 69 11.04 10.62 -2.88
N ARG A 70 11.86 9.61 -3.20
CA ARG A 70 12.34 9.41 -4.57
C ARG A 70 11.22 9.10 -5.55
N ILE A 71 10.14 8.49 -5.05
CA ILE A 71 8.91 8.21 -5.81
C ILE A 71 7.74 8.68 -4.95
N PRO A 72 6.79 9.45 -5.49
CA PRO A 72 5.61 9.85 -4.73
C PRO A 72 4.81 8.64 -4.26
N LEU A 73 4.25 8.72 -3.07
CA LEU A 73 3.33 7.72 -2.54
C LEU A 73 1.94 8.33 -2.45
N PHE A 74 0.97 7.68 -3.07
CA PHE A 74 -0.44 8.04 -3.01
C PHE A 74 -1.18 6.94 -2.28
N HIS A 75 -1.66 7.23 -1.07
CA HIS A 75 -2.33 6.27 -0.21
C HIS A 75 -3.84 6.52 -0.26
N PHE A 76 -4.58 5.58 -0.86
CA PHE A 76 -6.01 5.68 -1.10
C PHE A 76 -6.81 4.84 -0.13
N ASP A 77 -7.98 5.36 0.27
CA ASP A 77 -9.01 4.59 0.95
C ASP A 77 -10.27 4.57 0.07
N MET A 78 -10.60 3.38 -0.44
CA MET A 78 -11.72 3.18 -1.37
C MET A 78 -12.99 2.70 -0.66
N TYR A 79 -13.07 2.83 0.66
CA TYR A 79 -14.22 2.38 1.44
C TYR A 79 -15.54 2.98 0.93
N ARG A 80 -15.52 4.26 0.56
CA ARG A 80 -16.72 4.98 0.12
C ARG A 80 -17.03 4.82 -1.35
N LEU A 81 -16.16 4.15 -2.11
CA LEU A 81 -16.38 3.92 -3.52
C LEU A 81 -17.10 2.60 -3.72
N SER A 82 -18.02 2.56 -4.68
CA SER A 82 -18.79 1.37 -4.98
C SER A 82 -18.38 0.70 -6.29
N SER A 83 -17.59 1.38 -7.11
CA SER A 83 -17.17 0.85 -8.41
C SER A 83 -15.94 1.58 -8.93
N SER A 84 -15.35 1.03 -9.99
CA SER A 84 -14.23 1.67 -10.68
C SER A 84 -14.62 2.99 -11.37
N ASP A 85 -15.90 3.20 -11.66
CA ASP A 85 -16.37 4.48 -12.22
C ASP A 85 -16.13 5.62 -11.21
N ASP A 86 -16.38 5.37 -9.92
CA ASP A 86 -16.09 6.34 -8.86
C ASP A 86 -14.60 6.66 -8.78
N LEU A 87 -13.77 5.67 -9.07
CA LEU A 87 -12.32 5.83 -9.05
C LEU A 87 -11.86 6.79 -10.16
N TRP A 88 -12.44 6.68 -11.36
CA TRP A 88 -12.13 7.61 -12.44
C TRP A 88 -12.49 9.05 -12.08
N ASP A 89 -13.60 9.22 -11.37
CA ASP A 89 -14.09 10.55 -10.97
C ASP A 89 -13.14 11.26 -9.99
N ILE A 90 -12.34 10.54 -9.21
CA ILE A 90 -11.36 11.14 -8.29
C ILE A 90 -9.99 11.40 -8.94
N GLY A 91 -9.85 11.12 -10.24
CA GLY A 91 -8.61 11.42 -10.97
C GLY A 91 -7.57 10.30 -10.95
N TRP A 92 -8.00 9.05 -10.88
CA TRP A 92 -7.09 7.89 -10.82
C TRP A 92 -6.03 7.89 -11.92
N GLU A 93 -6.42 8.20 -13.17
CA GLU A 93 -5.48 8.25 -14.29
C GLU A 93 -4.36 9.27 -14.06
N ASP A 94 -4.70 10.43 -13.53
CA ASP A 94 -3.71 11.47 -13.25
C ASP A 94 -2.68 11.00 -12.22
N TYR A 95 -3.14 10.28 -11.18
CA TYR A 95 -2.22 9.73 -10.19
C TYR A 95 -1.28 8.71 -10.80
N LEU A 96 -1.80 7.82 -11.66
CA LEU A 96 -0.95 6.84 -12.35
C LEU A 96 0.08 7.53 -13.25
N GLU A 97 -0.32 8.57 -13.98
CA GLU A 97 0.57 9.31 -14.88
C GLU A 97 1.66 10.07 -14.14
N ARG A 98 1.43 10.43 -12.89
CA ARG A 98 2.43 11.11 -12.07
C ARG A 98 3.60 10.19 -11.68
N GLY A 99 3.52 8.91 -11.98
CA GLY A 99 4.63 7.97 -11.77
C GLY A 99 4.88 7.61 -10.33
N GLY A 100 3.88 7.77 -9.45
CA GLY A 100 3.99 7.39 -8.05
C GLY A 100 3.66 5.93 -7.79
N VAL A 101 3.73 5.54 -6.53
CA VAL A 101 3.22 4.28 -6.03
C VAL A 101 1.83 4.55 -5.46
N CYS A 102 0.83 3.80 -5.92
CA CYS A 102 -0.54 3.90 -5.42
C CYS A 102 -0.83 2.74 -4.49
N ALA A 103 -0.97 3.00 -3.20
CA ALA A 103 -1.32 1.99 -2.19
C ALA A 103 -2.80 2.15 -1.85
N VAL A 104 -3.57 1.09 -2.07
CA VAL A 104 -5.03 1.15 -2.09
C VAL A 104 -5.64 0.27 -1.02
N GLU A 105 -6.31 0.87 -0.03
CA GLU A 105 -7.12 0.17 0.96
C GLU A 105 -8.55 0.02 0.42
N TRP A 106 -9.23 -1.06 0.81
CA TRP A 106 -10.54 -1.42 0.29
C TRP A 106 -10.50 -1.62 -1.23
N SER A 107 -9.42 -2.23 -1.70
CA SER A 107 -9.15 -2.46 -3.12
C SER A 107 -10.22 -3.32 -3.80
N GLU A 108 -10.91 -4.17 -3.06
CA GLU A 108 -12.02 -4.99 -3.57
C GLU A 108 -13.17 -4.15 -4.13
N ASN A 109 -13.34 -2.92 -3.66
CA ASN A 109 -14.38 -2.02 -4.19
C ASN A 109 -14.06 -1.51 -5.59
N VAL A 110 -12.80 -1.60 -6.00
CA VAL A 110 -12.32 -1.15 -7.31
C VAL A 110 -11.47 -2.22 -7.99
N ALA A 111 -11.88 -3.47 -7.85
CA ALA A 111 -11.11 -4.64 -8.30
C ALA A 111 -10.68 -4.57 -9.76
N ASP A 112 -11.51 -3.99 -10.63
CA ASP A 112 -11.19 -3.87 -12.06
C ASP A 112 -9.94 -3.02 -12.33
N ALA A 113 -9.63 -2.09 -11.43
CA ALA A 113 -8.45 -1.24 -11.54
C ALA A 113 -7.20 -1.86 -10.92
N MET A 114 -7.35 -3.01 -10.24
CA MET A 114 -6.28 -3.68 -9.50
C MET A 114 -5.69 -4.88 -10.24
N GLU A 115 -5.96 -5.04 -11.53
CA GLU A 115 -5.59 -6.24 -12.29
C GLU A 115 -4.09 -6.53 -12.23
N ASP A 116 -3.24 -5.53 -12.35
CA ASP A 116 -1.79 -5.68 -12.34
C ASP A 116 -1.15 -5.32 -11.01
N ALA A 117 -1.95 -5.19 -9.94
CA ALA A 117 -1.46 -4.75 -8.66
C ALA A 117 -0.66 -5.84 -7.94
N ILE A 118 0.28 -5.38 -7.12
CA ILE A 118 0.92 -6.22 -6.10
C ILE A 118 -0.08 -6.30 -4.94
N THR A 119 -0.44 -7.52 -4.54
CA THR A 119 -1.35 -7.72 -3.42
C THR A 119 -0.57 -7.85 -2.13
N VAL A 120 -0.93 -7.06 -1.14
CA VAL A 120 -0.36 -7.10 0.21
C VAL A 120 -1.48 -7.48 1.17
N CYS A 121 -1.49 -8.73 1.60
CA CYS A 121 -2.49 -9.24 2.54
C CYS A 121 -1.90 -9.27 3.95
N ILE A 122 -2.53 -8.57 4.88
CA ILE A 122 -2.07 -8.51 6.27
C ILE A 122 -3.16 -9.10 7.16
N GLN A 123 -2.83 -10.19 7.84
CA GLN A 123 -3.75 -10.91 8.72
C GLN A 123 -3.26 -10.84 10.16
N LYS A 124 -4.19 -10.60 11.08
CA LYS A 124 -3.89 -10.63 12.51
C LYS A 124 -3.85 -12.09 12.96
N THR A 125 -2.70 -12.51 13.49
CA THR A 125 -2.50 -13.89 13.98
C THR A 125 -2.41 -13.98 15.50
N GLY A 126 -2.32 -12.85 16.17
CA GLY A 126 -2.28 -12.70 17.61
C GLY A 126 -2.41 -11.25 17.96
N GLU A 127 -2.23 -10.89 19.22
CA GLU A 127 -2.36 -9.48 19.64
C GLU A 127 -1.38 -8.58 18.89
N ASP A 128 -0.12 -8.96 18.84
CA ASP A 128 0.94 -8.19 18.18
C ASP A 128 1.49 -8.85 16.92
N SER A 129 1.09 -10.09 16.64
CA SER A 129 1.63 -10.83 15.51
C SER A 129 0.77 -10.68 14.27
N ARG A 130 1.45 -10.67 13.12
CA ARG A 130 0.81 -10.52 11.81
C ARG A 130 1.43 -11.49 10.82
N LYS A 131 0.61 -11.94 9.88
CA LYS A 131 1.07 -12.68 8.70
C LYS A 131 0.89 -11.77 7.50
N ILE A 132 1.98 -11.49 6.80
CA ILE A 132 1.99 -10.62 5.64
C ILE A 132 2.31 -11.47 4.42
N THR A 133 1.40 -11.48 3.46
CA THR A 133 1.57 -12.21 2.20
C THR A 133 1.63 -11.22 1.05
N ILE A 134 2.73 -11.24 0.30
CA ILE A 134 2.94 -10.34 -0.84
C ILE A 134 3.00 -11.18 -2.10
N THR A 135 2.10 -10.90 -3.05
CA THR A 135 1.98 -11.67 -4.29
C THR A 135 1.75 -10.76 -5.49
N GLY A 136 2.14 -11.25 -6.66
CA GLY A 136 1.88 -10.59 -7.94
C GLY A 136 2.80 -9.43 -8.22
N GLY A 137 2.51 -8.74 -9.33
CA GLY A 137 3.21 -7.53 -9.70
C GLY A 137 4.57 -7.74 -10.37
N ILE A 138 5.12 -6.63 -10.85
CA ILE A 138 6.42 -6.56 -11.48
C ILE A 138 7.39 -5.89 -10.51
N GLY A 139 8.64 -6.35 -10.46
CA GLY A 139 9.69 -5.75 -9.65
C GLY A 139 9.92 -6.39 -8.30
N LEU A 140 9.26 -7.53 -8.03
CA LEU A 140 9.43 -8.24 -6.77
C LEU A 140 10.67 -9.16 -6.75
N GLU A 141 11.30 -9.36 -7.88
CA GLU A 141 12.47 -10.25 -8.00
C GLU A 141 13.67 -9.80 -7.16
N ASP A 142 13.78 -8.50 -6.91
CA ASP A 142 14.82 -7.93 -6.06
C ASP A 142 14.40 -7.77 -4.60
N PHE A 143 13.19 -8.19 -4.27
CA PHE A 143 12.66 -8.01 -2.94
C PHE A 143 13.26 -9.02 -1.97
N SER A 144 13.86 -8.51 -0.90
CA SER A 144 14.37 -9.33 0.19
C SER A 144 14.45 -8.50 1.47
N ILE A 145 14.42 -9.17 2.57
CA ILE A 145 14.58 -8.53 3.88
C ILE A 145 15.89 -8.99 4.50
#